data_40b6231f27b919f07153c53a0bb41f6e
#
_entry.id   40b6231f27b919f07153c53a0bb41f6e
#
_cell.length_a   1.000
_cell.length_b   1.000
_cell.length_c   1.000
_cell.angle_alpha   90.00
_cell.angle_beta   90.00
_cell.angle_gamma   90.00
#
_symmetry.space_group_name_H-M   'P 1'
#
loop_
_entity.id
_entity.type
_entity.pdbx_description
1 polymer ?
#
loop_
_entity_poly.entity_id
_entity_poly.type
_entity_poly.pdbx_seq_one_letter_code
_entity_poly.pdbx_strand_id
1 'polypeptide(L)'
;MDQHIRIGFVSTRLAGTDGVSLETRKWSHILTDLGHECFYFAGESDWPEARSYVVPEAHFNHPEIRALNADLFDHYARSPQTSQRIQALQLHLKTHLYEFVRSFDLGLLIVENALSIPMNIPLGLALAELIAETHLPTIGHHHDFGWERKRFKVTAASDYQLGAFPPILHSVHHVVINSYGARQLALRTGVSSVLIPNVMDFDTPPPEPDAYSAAVRPALGIAPDDYLLLQPTRVVPRKRIEQAIELARRLNSKCTLLVSHSSGDEGTAYETYLRTLADLLDVRLVFASDVIGYERSQAPDGRKLFTLADIYQQADLVTYPSTVEGFGNAFLEAIYYRRPIVMSTYEIFRRDIEPKGFRVIGFEDFITEETVRQAQAILRDPALAAEMTRHNYELGRRYYSYRILEKSLVVLLNQILGI
;
A
#
# COMPACT_ATOMS: atom_id res chain seq x y z
N MET A 1 21.24 -20.41 14.88
CA MET A 1 20.40 -20.81 16.03
C MET A 1 18.97 -20.63 15.60
N ASP A 2 18.26 -21.73 15.42
CA ASP A 2 16.90 -21.73 14.89
C ASP A 2 15.91 -21.46 16.04
N GLN A 3 15.80 -20.21 16.46
CA GLN A 3 14.77 -19.87 17.42
C GLN A 3 13.47 -19.62 16.64
N HIS A 4 12.62 -20.63 16.62
CA HIS A 4 11.28 -20.59 16.06
C HIS A 4 10.40 -19.67 16.92
N ILE A 5 9.83 -18.62 16.32
CA ILE A 5 9.01 -17.65 17.03
C ILE A 5 7.60 -17.65 16.43
N ARG A 6 6.60 -17.50 17.31
CA ARG A 6 5.22 -17.27 16.91
C ARG A 6 4.96 -15.77 16.89
N ILE A 7 4.59 -15.25 15.73
CA ILE A 7 4.48 -13.83 15.43
C ILE A 7 3.03 -13.47 15.15
N GLY A 8 2.49 -12.50 15.88
CA GLY A 8 1.15 -11.99 15.68
C GLY A 8 1.15 -10.70 14.86
N PHE A 9 0.55 -10.70 13.67
CA PHE A 9 0.25 -9.50 12.92
C PHE A 9 -1.07 -8.88 13.41
N VAL A 10 -1.07 -7.58 13.66
CA VAL A 10 -2.26 -6.84 14.12
C VAL A 10 -2.51 -5.65 13.21
N SER A 11 -3.72 -5.56 12.68
CA SER A 11 -4.18 -4.39 11.92
C SER A 11 -5.68 -4.17 12.09
N THR A 12 -6.19 -3.05 11.60
CA THR A 12 -7.64 -2.85 11.52
C THR A 12 -8.29 -3.72 10.44
N ARG A 13 -7.55 -4.03 9.36
CA ARG A 13 -7.95 -4.92 8.28
C ARG A 13 -6.72 -5.63 7.71
N LEU A 14 -6.82 -6.92 7.49
CA LEU A 14 -5.83 -7.79 6.83
C LEU A 14 -6.50 -8.57 5.68
N ALA A 15 -7.18 -7.85 4.82
CA ALA A 15 -7.92 -8.39 3.69
C ALA A 15 -7.83 -7.45 2.48
N GLY A 16 -7.96 -8.02 1.29
CA GLY A 16 -7.96 -7.27 0.04
C GLY A 16 -6.58 -6.90 -0.51
N THR A 17 -6.56 -5.93 -1.44
CA THR A 17 -5.38 -5.51 -2.22
C THR A 17 -4.85 -4.14 -1.84
N ASP A 18 -5.18 -3.62 -0.66
CA ASP A 18 -4.57 -2.37 -0.22
C ASP A 18 -3.09 -2.55 0.13
N GLY A 19 -2.33 -1.44 0.10
CA GLY A 19 -0.87 -1.50 0.26
C GLY A 19 -0.41 -2.13 1.57
N VAL A 20 -1.15 -1.97 2.68
CA VAL A 20 -0.82 -2.57 3.98
C VAL A 20 -1.00 -4.08 3.93
N SER A 21 -2.16 -4.55 3.44
CA SER A 21 -2.44 -5.98 3.31
C SER A 21 -1.44 -6.68 2.39
N LEU A 22 -1.03 -6.04 1.30
CA LEU A 22 -0.02 -6.58 0.39
C LEU A 22 1.37 -6.65 1.03
N GLU A 23 1.81 -5.63 1.77
CA GLU A 23 3.11 -5.66 2.46
C GLU A 23 3.09 -6.67 3.61
N THR A 24 2.00 -6.78 4.37
CA THR A 24 1.83 -7.84 5.39
C THR A 24 2.04 -9.23 4.81
N ARG A 25 1.50 -9.50 3.60
CA ARG A 25 1.70 -10.80 2.92
C ARG A 25 3.18 -11.06 2.62
N LYS A 26 3.91 -10.06 2.16
CA LYS A 26 5.35 -10.18 1.86
C LYS A 26 6.18 -10.44 3.12
N TRP A 27 5.91 -9.66 4.18
CA TRP A 27 6.57 -9.86 5.48
C TRP A 27 6.29 -11.25 6.05
N SER A 28 5.02 -11.66 6.07
CA SER A 28 4.62 -12.98 6.56
C SER A 28 5.23 -14.12 5.75
N HIS A 29 5.31 -13.99 4.42
CA HIS A 29 5.97 -14.97 3.57
C HIS A 29 7.44 -15.12 3.94
N ILE A 30 8.20 -14.05 3.99
CA ILE A 30 9.63 -14.08 4.35
C ILE A 30 9.85 -14.61 5.76
N LEU A 31 9.03 -14.21 6.73
CA LEU A 31 9.13 -14.71 8.11
C LEU A 31 8.83 -16.21 8.20
N THR A 32 7.90 -16.70 7.39
CA THR A 32 7.59 -18.13 7.29
C THR A 32 8.74 -18.90 6.65
N ASP A 33 9.36 -18.37 5.61
CA ASP A 33 10.54 -18.97 4.97
C ASP A 33 11.76 -18.99 5.92
N LEU A 34 11.85 -18.04 6.84
CA LEU A 34 12.83 -18.01 7.94
C LEU A 34 12.50 -19.00 9.07
N GLY A 35 11.41 -19.77 8.98
CA GLY A 35 11.01 -20.79 9.95
C GLY A 35 10.12 -20.30 11.08
N HIS A 36 9.54 -19.10 11.01
CA HIS A 36 8.61 -18.56 12.00
C HIS A 36 7.16 -18.92 11.67
N GLU A 37 6.27 -18.92 12.66
CA GLU A 37 4.83 -19.06 12.45
C GLU A 37 4.13 -17.71 12.56
N CYS A 38 3.27 -17.39 11.60
CA CYS A 38 2.55 -16.12 11.54
C CYS A 38 1.05 -16.32 11.80
N PHE A 39 0.47 -15.43 12.64
CA PHE A 39 -0.92 -15.39 13.04
C PHE A 39 -1.47 -13.97 12.88
N TYR A 40 -2.79 -13.79 12.74
CA TYR A 40 -3.38 -12.53 12.28
C TYR A 40 -4.56 -12.11 13.15
N PHE A 41 -4.52 -10.88 13.65
CA PHE A 41 -5.62 -10.24 14.37
C PHE A 41 -6.11 -9.03 13.57
N ALA A 42 -7.39 -9.01 13.24
CA ALA A 42 -7.99 -7.86 12.54
C ALA A 42 -9.51 -7.81 12.71
N GLY A 43 -10.12 -6.69 12.26
CA GLY A 43 -11.57 -6.58 12.13
C GLY A 43 -12.13 -7.31 10.91
N GLU A 44 -11.29 -7.54 9.91
CA GLU A 44 -11.56 -8.33 8.70
C GLU A 44 -10.27 -8.99 8.25
N SER A 45 -10.34 -10.28 7.88
CA SER A 45 -9.18 -11.06 7.45
C SER A 45 -9.56 -12.01 6.31
N ASP A 46 -8.69 -12.12 5.30
CA ASP A 46 -8.77 -13.13 4.24
C ASP A 46 -7.68 -14.21 4.38
N TRP A 47 -7.00 -14.24 5.54
CA TRP A 47 -6.05 -15.28 5.91
C TRP A 47 -6.76 -16.55 6.42
N PRO A 48 -6.08 -17.72 6.45
CA PRO A 48 -6.68 -18.97 6.93
C PRO A 48 -7.27 -18.82 8.33
N GLU A 49 -8.50 -19.28 8.52
CA GLU A 49 -9.26 -19.20 9.78
C GLU A 49 -8.48 -19.76 10.97
N ALA A 50 -7.77 -20.88 10.79
CA ALA A 50 -6.95 -21.52 11.82
C ALA A 50 -5.77 -20.66 12.32
N ARG A 51 -5.43 -19.57 11.63
CA ARG A 51 -4.36 -18.64 11.96
C ARG A 51 -4.87 -17.22 12.20
N SER A 52 -6.18 -17.00 12.10
CA SER A 52 -6.82 -15.68 12.21
C SER A 52 -7.65 -15.58 13.47
N TYR A 53 -7.62 -14.39 14.09
CA TYR A 53 -8.46 -13.99 15.20
C TYR A 53 -9.21 -12.72 14.81
N VAL A 54 -10.46 -12.85 14.41
CA VAL A 54 -11.24 -11.74 13.83
C VAL A 54 -12.15 -11.16 14.90
N VAL A 55 -12.02 -9.84 15.13
CA VAL A 55 -12.86 -9.06 16.04
C VAL A 55 -13.46 -7.89 15.25
N PRO A 56 -14.75 -7.91 14.88
CA PRO A 56 -15.34 -6.90 14.00
C PRO A 56 -15.12 -5.46 14.44
N GLU A 57 -15.09 -5.20 15.75
CA GLU A 57 -14.87 -3.87 16.34
C GLU A 57 -13.43 -3.35 16.12
N ALA A 58 -12.49 -4.20 15.74
CA ALA A 58 -11.15 -3.78 15.33
C ALA A 58 -11.15 -3.12 13.94
N HIS A 59 -12.19 -3.35 13.10
CA HIS A 59 -12.28 -2.77 11.77
C HIS A 59 -12.57 -1.26 11.83
N PHE A 60 -11.83 -0.46 11.05
CA PHE A 60 -11.99 1.00 11.01
C PHE A 60 -13.37 1.46 10.49
N ASN A 61 -14.08 0.62 9.73
CA ASN A 61 -15.44 0.88 9.22
C ASN A 61 -16.54 0.26 10.10
N HIS A 62 -16.21 -0.36 11.23
CA HIS A 62 -17.24 -0.83 12.16
C HIS A 62 -18.18 0.33 12.56
N PRO A 63 -19.50 0.14 12.64
CA PRO A 63 -20.45 1.22 12.90
C PRO A 63 -20.12 2.05 14.14
N GLU A 64 -19.73 1.42 15.24
CA GLU A 64 -19.37 2.13 16.48
C GLU A 64 -18.07 2.94 16.33
N ILE A 65 -17.07 2.42 15.59
CA ILE A 65 -15.82 3.12 15.33
C ILE A 65 -16.07 4.33 14.41
N ARG A 66 -16.92 4.18 13.38
CA ARG A 66 -17.32 5.31 12.54
C ARG A 66 -18.03 6.41 13.32
N ALA A 67 -18.95 6.03 14.22
CA ALA A 67 -19.64 6.97 15.08
C ALA A 67 -18.69 7.69 16.03
N LEU A 68 -17.73 6.97 16.65
CA LEU A 68 -16.68 7.60 17.45
C LEU A 68 -15.80 8.55 16.64
N ASN A 69 -15.39 8.16 15.44
CA ASN A 69 -14.57 9.01 14.57
C ASN A 69 -15.32 10.29 14.16
N ALA A 70 -16.63 10.23 13.96
CA ALA A 70 -17.46 11.41 13.71
C ALA A 70 -17.53 12.34 14.93
N ASP A 71 -17.53 11.81 16.16
CA ASP A 71 -17.52 12.61 17.39
C ASP A 71 -16.13 13.22 17.70
N LEU A 72 -15.06 12.67 17.15
CA LEU A 72 -13.68 13.00 17.54
C LEU A 72 -12.94 13.86 16.53
N PHE A 73 -13.16 13.67 15.23
CA PHE A 73 -12.46 14.41 14.18
C PHE A 73 -13.31 15.58 13.68
N ASP A 74 -12.64 16.64 13.27
CA ASP A 74 -13.21 17.97 12.95
C ASP A 74 -13.84 18.68 14.17
N HIS A 75 -13.52 18.22 15.39
CA HIS A 75 -13.92 18.78 16.68
C HIS A 75 -12.73 18.98 17.60
N TYR A 76 -12.81 19.97 18.51
CA TYR A 76 -11.76 20.24 19.51
C TYR A 76 -12.08 19.71 20.93
N ALA A 77 -13.33 19.29 21.16
CA ALA A 77 -13.77 18.77 22.43
C ALA A 77 -14.72 17.58 22.23
N ARG A 78 -14.67 16.64 23.14
CA ARG A 78 -15.56 15.47 23.19
C ARG A 78 -16.38 15.44 24.46
N SER A 79 -17.51 14.75 24.43
CA SER A 79 -18.35 14.54 25.60
C SER A 79 -17.77 13.47 26.55
N PRO A 80 -18.12 13.50 27.86
CA PRO A 80 -17.79 12.40 28.79
C PRO A 80 -18.32 11.04 28.31
N GLN A 81 -19.49 11.04 27.66
CA GLN A 81 -20.10 9.83 27.09
C GLN A 81 -19.25 9.24 25.96
N THR A 82 -18.70 10.09 25.08
CA THR A 82 -17.76 9.64 24.03
C THR A 82 -16.51 9.01 24.65
N SER A 83 -15.96 9.60 25.73
CA SER A 83 -14.82 9.03 26.46
C SER A 83 -15.15 7.65 27.07
N GLN A 84 -16.33 7.50 27.66
CA GLN A 84 -16.79 6.21 28.24
C GLN A 84 -16.92 5.13 27.14
N ARG A 85 -17.47 5.47 25.97
CA ARG A 85 -17.57 4.55 24.83
C ARG A 85 -16.20 4.10 24.34
N ILE A 86 -15.23 5.03 24.25
CA ILE A 86 -13.85 4.70 23.88
C ILE A 86 -13.25 3.71 24.87
N GLN A 87 -13.39 3.97 26.18
CA GLN A 87 -12.88 3.09 27.24
C GLN A 87 -13.51 1.70 27.21
N ALA A 88 -14.82 1.61 26.99
CA ALA A 88 -15.52 0.33 26.88
C ALA A 88 -15.01 -0.51 25.70
N LEU A 89 -14.86 0.10 24.52
CA LEU A 89 -14.32 -0.57 23.34
C LEU A 89 -12.84 -0.90 23.48
N GLN A 90 -12.04 -0.04 24.11
CA GLN A 90 -10.65 -0.32 24.45
C GLN A 90 -10.52 -1.57 25.32
N LEU A 91 -11.32 -1.67 26.38
CA LEU A 91 -11.31 -2.83 27.26
C LEU A 91 -11.74 -4.12 26.53
N HIS A 92 -12.79 -4.03 25.72
CA HIS A 92 -13.25 -5.12 24.88
C HIS A 92 -12.12 -5.62 23.94
N LEU A 93 -11.53 -4.73 23.14
CA LEU A 93 -10.46 -5.06 22.23
C LEU A 93 -9.19 -5.56 22.94
N LYS A 94 -8.85 -4.98 24.10
CA LYS A 94 -7.73 -5.44 24.92
C LYS A 94 -7.93 -6.88 25.41
N THR A 95 -9.12 -7.24 25.83
CA THR A 95 -9.45 -8.62 26.22
C THR A 95 -9.18 -9.59 25.08
N HIS A 96 -9.66 -9.29 23.88
CA HIS A 96 -9.44 -10.12 22.70
C HIS A 96 -7.97 -10.15 22.23
N LEU A 97 -7.22 -9.07 22.39
CA LEU A 97 -5.78 -9.06 22.12
C LEU A 97 -5.01 -9.97 23.09
N TYR A 98 -5.39 -10.00 24.38
CA TYR A 98 -4.83 -10.95 25.34
C TYR A 98 -5.15 -12.40 24.98
N GLU A 99 -6.39 -12.67 24.56
CA GLU A 99 -6.79 -14.00 24.10
C GLU A 99 -6.01 -14.42 22.86
N PHE A 100 -5.82 -13.49 21.89
CA PHE A 100 -5.00 -13.72 20.70
C PHE A 100 -3.57 -14.10 21.07
N VAL A 101 -2.90 -13.30 21.93
CA VAL A 101 -1.53 -13.57 22.38
C VAL A 101 -1.43 -14.94 23.06
N ARG A 102 -2.37 -15.29 23.94
CA ARG A 102 -2.36 -16.55 24.67
C ARG A 102 -2.71 -17.76 23.78
N SER A 103 -3.74 -17.64 22.95
CA SER A 103 -4.23 -18.75 22.11
C SER A 103 -3.18 -19.22 21.12
N PHE A 104 -2.35 -18.31 20.62
CA PHE A 104 -1.28 -18.62 19.67
C PHE A 104 0.11 -18.63 20.31
N ASP A 105 0.23 -18.40 21.61
CA ASP A 105 1.51 -18.39 22.35
C ASP A 105 2.53 -17.47 21.67
N LEU A 106 2.15 -16.21 21.45
CA LEU A 106 2.92 -15.26 20.64
C LEU A 106 4.11 -14.69 21.40
N GLY A 107 5.28 -14.72 20.76
CA GLY A 107 6.52 -14.14 21.29
C GLY A 107 6.85 -12.74 20.72
N LEU A 108 6.17 -12.31 19.66
CA LEU A 108 6.38 -11.02 19.01
C LEU A 108 5.08 -10.53 18.38
N LEU A 109 4.83 -9.23 18.42
CA LEU A 109 3.78 -8.59 17.62
C LEU A 109 4.39 -7.76 16.48
N ILE A 110 3.71 -7.75 15.33
CA ILE A 110 3.93 -6.80 14.24
C ILE A 110 2.63 -6.05 14.02
N VAL A 111 2.64 -4.75 14.32
CA VAL A 111 1.44 -3.92 14.25
C VAL A 111 1.48 -3.04 13.02
N GLU A 112 0.59 -3.35 12.08
CA GLU A 112 0.48 -2.69 10.78
C GLU A 112 -0.42 -1.46 10.87
N ASN A 113 0.18 -0.28 10.89
CA ASN A 113 -0.49 1.04 10.96
C ASN A 113 -1.41 1.29 12.17
N ALA A 114 -1.81 0.30 12.94
CA ALA A 114 -2.76 0.50 14.03
C ALA A 114 -2.17 1.29 15.23
N LEU A 115 -0.84 1.46 15.26
CA LEU A 115 -0.13 2.34 16.19
C LEU A 115 0.41 3.62 15.54
N SER A 116 0.01 3.96 14.32
CA SER A 116 0.46 5.19 13.65
C SER A 116 -0.67 6.04 13.10
N ILE A 117 -1.80 5.42 12.73
CA ILE A 117 -2.95 6.12 12.16
C ILE A 117 -4.15 5.91 13.06
N PRO A 118 -4.75 6.97 13.63
CA PRO A 118 -5.86 6.85 14.57
C PRO A 118 -7.20 6.55 13.88
N MET A 119 -7.23 5.54 13.00
CA MET A 119 -8.45 5.10 12.33
C MET A 119 -9.38 4.34 13.29
N ASN A 120 -8.81 3.70 14.30
CA ASN A 120 -9.49 3.02 15.38
C ASN A 120 -8.75 3.35 16.70
N ILE A 121 -9.18 4.42 17.37
CA ILE A 121 -8.55 4.89 18.61
C ILE A 121 -8.62 3.84 19.71
N PRO A 122 -9.76 3.17 19.99
CA PRO A 122 -9.83 2.08 20.95
C PRO A 122 -8.81 0.96 20.74
N LEU A 123 -8.57 0.55 19.50
CA LEU A 123 -7.59 -0.49 19.17
C LEU A 123 -6.16 -0.04 19.46
N GLY A 124 -5.79 1.19 19.05
CA GLY A 124 -4.46 1.72 19.33
C GLY A 124 -4.18 1.84 20.83
N LEU A 125 -5.17 2.28 21.61
CA LEU A 125 -5.07 2.35 23.08
C LEU A 125 -4.96 0.97 23.70
N ALA A 126 -5.77 -0.01 23.26
CA ALA A 126 -5.74 -1.38 23.74
C ALA A 126 -4.37 -2.04 23.49
N LEU A 127 -3.79 -1.81 22.29
CA LEU A 127 -2.44 -2.28 21.94
C LEU A 127 -1.37 -1.63 22.82
N ALA A 128 -1.38 -0.31 22.95
CA ALA A 128 -0.41 0.40 23.78
C ALA A 128 -0.44 -0.07 25.25
N GLU A 129 -1.63 -0.30 25.80
CA GLU A 129 -1.80 -0.79 27.16
C GLU A 129 -1.36 -2.26 27.31
N LEU A 130 -1.75 -3.16 26.40
CA LEU A 130 -1.29 -4.55 26.39
C LEU A 130 0.23 -4.64 26.33
N ILE A 131 0.87 -3.87 25.44
CA ILE A 131 2.33 -3.85 25.28
C ILE A 131 3.01 -3.33 26.56
N ALA A 132 2.45 -2.28 27.18
CA ALA A 132 2.97 -1.74 28.44
C ALA A 132 2.83 -2.73 29.62
N GLU A 133 1.73 -3.48 29.68
CA GLU A 133 1.46 -4.45 30.74
C GLU A 133 2.27 -5.75 30.60
N THR A 134 2.54 -6.19 29.37
CA THR A 134 3.20 -7.48 29.09
C THR A 134 4.67 -7.35 28.75
N HIS A 135 5.11 -6.16 28.37
CA HIS A 135 6.45 -5.93 27.79
C HIS A 135 6.73 -6.82 26.55
N LEU A 136 5.67 -7.27 25.85
CA LEU A 136 5.79 -8.11 24.68
C LEU A 136 6.54 -7.36 23.56
N PRO A 137 7.63 -7.91 23.04
CA PRO A 137 8.35 -7.33 21.92
C PRO A 137 7.39 -7.01 20.77
N THR A 138 7.45 -5.79 20.27
CA THR A 138 6.51 -5.33 19.24
C THR A 138 7.23 -4.52 18.16
N ILE A 139 6.98 -4.84 16.91
CA ILE A 139 7.36 -4.03 15.76
C ILE A 139 6.15 -3.18 15.36
N GLY A 140 6.27 -1.86 15.48
CA GLY A 140 5.30 -0.94 14.89
C GLY A 140 5.70 -0.66 13.44
N HIS A 141 5.03 -1.28 12.46
CA HIS A 141 5.28 -1.08 11.05
C HIS A 141 4.39 0.03 10.49
N HIS A 142 5.00 1.18 10.21
CA HIS A 142 4.31 2.41 9.87
C HIS A 142 4.45 2.74 8.38
N HIS A 143 3.37 2.64 7.64
CA HIS A 143 3.32 3.03 6.23
C HIS A 143 3.09 4.53 6.06
N ASP A 144 2.36 5.15 7.01
CA ASP A 144 2.16 6.57 7.16
C ASP A 144 1.70 6.87 8.61
N PHE A 145 1.59 8.16 8.94
CA PHE A 145 1.20 8.61 10.27
C PHE A 145 -0.06 9.47 10.24
N GLY A 146 -0.76 9.53 11.35
CA GLY A 146 -1.96 10.35 11.51
C GLY A 146 -1.75 11.82 11.16
N TRP A 147 -0.60 12.40 11.49
CA TRP A 147 -0.26 13.79 11.17
C TRP A 147 -0.06 14.09 9.68
N GLU A 148 0.12 13.07 8.84
CA GLU A 148 0.22 13.22 7.39
C GLU A 148 -1.17 13.36 6.73
N ARG A 149 -2.23 12.97 7.44
CA ARG A 149 -3.60 12.95 6.92
C ARG A 149 -4.44 14.12 7.45
N LYS A 150 -4.96 14.95 6.55
CA LYS A 150 -5.76 16.15 6.90
C LYS A 150 -6.89 15.86 7.89
N ARG A 151 -7.60 14.74 7.70
CA ARG A 151 -8.79 14.36 8.50
C ARG A 151 -8.50 14.13 9.99
N PHE A 152 -7.24 13.96 10.40
CA PHE A 152 -6.87 13.72 11.80
C PHE A 152 -6.22 14.93 12.48
N LYS A 153 -6.09 16.08 11.74
CA LYS A 153 -5.40 17.27 12.26
C LYS A 153 -6.24 18.05 13.27
N VAL A 154 -7.56 18.13 13.03
CA VAL A 154 -8.50 18.71 13.99
C VAL A 154 -9.12 17.56 14.75
N THR A 155 -8.88 17.49 16.06
CA THR A 155 -9.27 16.33 16.84
C THR A 155 -9.56 16.65 18.30
N ALA A 156 -10.63 16.06 18.82
CA ALA A 156 -10.97 16.01 20.25
C ALA A 156 -10.26 14.84 20.98
N ALA A 157 -9.35 14.14 20.33
CA ALA A 157 -8.65 12.95 20.84
C ALA A 157 -7.13 13.14 20.87
N SER A 158 -6.64 14.37 20.99
CA SER A 158 -5.20 14.67 20.99
C SER A 158 -4.44 13.96 22.12
N ASP A 159 -5.03 13.81 23.29
CA ASP A 159 -4.52 13.05 24.43
C ASP A 159 -4.31 11.56 24.05
N TYR A 160 -5.26 10.93 23.42
CA TYR A 160 -5.16 9.55 22.94
C TYR A 160 -4.14 9.40 21.80
N GLN A 161 -4.11 10.38 20.87
CA GLN A 161 -3.13 10.37 19.79
C GLN A 161 -1.70 10.46 20.32
N LEU A 162 -1.44 11.30 21.30
CA LEU A 162 -0.12 11.44 21.94
C LEU A 162 0.31 10.16 22.69
N GLY A 163 -0.65 9.39 23.22
CA GLY A 163 -0.34 8.18 23.99
C GLY A 163 -0.15 6.90 23.17
N ALA A 164 -0.76 6.82 21.97
CA ALA A 164 -0.83 5.55 21.24
C ALA A 164 -0.48 5.63 19.74
N PHE A 165 -0.25 6.83 19.16
CA PHE A 165 -0.09 6.97 17.71
C PHE A 165 1.12 7.85 17.28
N PRO A 166 2.36 7.30 17.45
CA PRO A 166 2.76 6.02 18.02
C PRO A 166 3.08 6.11 19.52
N PRO A 167 2.95 5.00 20.26
CA PRO A 167 3.33 4.94 21.66
C PRO A 167 4.84 4.94 21.83
N ILE A 168 5.35 5.57 22.90
CA ILE A 168 6.77 5.60 23.25
C ILE A 168 6.99 4.57 24.37
N LEU A 169 7.18 3.30 23.99
CA LEU A 169 7.39 2.17 24.90
C LEU A 169 8.70 1.46 24.56
N HIS A 170 9.45 1.00 25.56
CA HIS A 170 10.76 0.36 25.37
C HIS A 170 10.71 -0.93 24.53
N SER A 171 9.59 -1.67 24.61
CA SER A 171 9.39 -2.89 23.84
C SER A 171 8.82 -2.67 22.44
N VAL A 172 8.61 -1.40 22.02
CA VAL A 172 8.13 -1.06 20.68
C VAL A 172 9.31 -0.61 19.81
N HIS A 173 9.57 -1.35 18.74
CA HIS A 173 10.55 -1.05 17.72
C HIS A 173 9.86 -0.48 16.50
N HIS A 174 10.09 0.79 16.20
CA HIS A 174 9.42 1.46 15.08
C HIS A 174 10.13 1.16 13.77
N VAL A 175 9.36 0.71 12.78
CA VAL A 175 9.78 0.53 11.40
C VAL A 175 8.96 1.45 10.51
N VAL A 176 9.62 2.14 9.59
CA VAL A 176 9.01 3.04 8.61
C VAL A 176 9.43 2.66 7.20
N ILE A 177 8.59 2.94 6.22
CA ILE A 177 8.84 2.55 4.82
C ILE A 177 9.60 3.60 4.01
N ASN A 178 9.83 4.81 4.56
CA ASN A 178 10.53 5.89 3.87
C ASN A 178 11.29 6.82 4.84
N SER A 179 12.26 7.56 4.32
CA SER A 179 13.11 8.45 5.12
C SER A 179 12.37 9.68 5.66
N TYR A 180 11.30 10.11 4.98
CA TYR A 180 10.46 11.21 5.45
C TYR A 180 9.72 10.83 6.74
N GLY A 181 9.10 9.63 6.77
CA GLY A 181 8.47 9.07 7.96
C GLY A 181 9.45 8.94 9.13
N ALA A 182 10.67 8.42 8.88
CA ALA A 182 11.72 8.33 9.88
C ALA A 182 12.05 9.70 10.50
N ARG A 183 12.25 10.70 9.65
CA ARG A 183 12.53 12.07 10.09
C ARG A 183 11.38 12.70 10.86
N GLN A 184 10.14 12.54 10.37
CA GLN A 184 8.96 13.08 11.06
C GLN A 184 8.75 12.44 12.42
N LEU A 185 8.89 11.12 12.51
CA LEU A 185 8.80 10.39 13.77
C LEU A 185 9.84 10.93 14.78
N ALA A 186 11.11 10.98 14.40
CA ALA A 186 12.18 11.47 15.28
C ALA A 186 11.95 12.92 15.75
N LEU A 187 11.55 13.82 14.85
CA LEU A 187 11.32 15.24 15.21
C LEU A 187 10.10 15.44 16.12
N ARG A 188 9.06 14.62 16.00
CA ARG A 188 7.80 14.76 16.74
C ARG A 188 7.78 14.04 18.07
N THR A 189 8.49 12.93 18.17
CA THR A 189 8.42 12.04 19.32
C THR A 189 9.76 11.80 20.02
N GLY A 190 10.86 12.14 19.37
CA GLY A 190 12.21 11.82 19.87
C GLY A 190 12.59 10.35 19.69
N VAL A 191 11.75 9.54 19.02
CA VAL A 191 11.99 8.10 18.84
C VAL A 191 12.67 7.83 17.49
N SER A 192 13.67 6.95 17.50
CA SER A 192 14.31 6.44 16.29
C SER A 192 13.50 5.33 15.63
N SER A 193 13.75 5.08 14.36
CA SER A 193 13.12 3.99 13.60
C SER A 193 14.11 3.31 12.67
N VAL A 194 13.80 2.06 12.32
CA VAL A 194 14.48 1.33 11.25
C VAL A 194 13.75 1.61 9.93
N LEU A 195 14.50 1.90 8.87
CA LEU A 195 13.95 2.08 7.53
C LEU A 195 13.93 0.74 6.79
N ILE A 196 12.74 0.21 6.53
CA ILE A 196 12.52 -0.97 5.69
C ILE A 196 11.52 -0.56 4.60
N PRO A 197 11.97 -0.35 3.36
CA PRO A 197 11.09 0.07 2.28
C PRO A 197 10.19 -1.08 1.80
N ASN A 198 9.13 -0.73 1.09
CA ASN A 198 8.32 -1.72 0.38
C ASN A 198 9.18 -2.47 -0.64
N VAL A 199 8.86 -3.74 -0.85
CA VAL A 199 9.63 -4.66 -1.70
C VAL A 199 8.74 -5.36 -2.73
N MET A 200 9.41 -6.02 -3.70
CA MET A 200 8.78 -6.90 -4.67
C MET A 200 9.65 -8.15 -4.84
N ASP A 201 9.09 -9.26 -5.27
CA ASP A 201 9.85 -10.49 -5.52
C ASP A 201 10.66 -10.40 -6.82
N PHE A 202 11.72 -9.58 -6.80
CA PHE A 202 12.65 -9.45 -7.93
C PHE A 202 13.59 -10.66 -8.10
N ASP A 203 13.59 -11.58 -7.17
CA ASP A 203 14.41 -12.81 -7.25
C ASP A 203 13.72 -13.85 -8.15
N THR A 204 12.39 -13.84 -8.21
CA THR A 204 11.59 -14.56 -9.19
C THR A 204 11.25 -13.64 -10.36
N PRO A 205 11.63 -13.97 -11.61
CA PRO A 205 11.29 -13.13 -12.76
C PRO A 205 9.76 -13.08 -12.96
N PRO A 206 9.22 -11.99 -13.52
CA PRO A 206 7.80 -11.94 -13.84
C PRO A 206 7.43 -13.06 -14.82
N PRO A 207 6.20 -13.59 -14.73
CA PRO A 207 5.75 -14.64 -15.65
C PRO A 207 5.79 -14.13 -17.09
N GLU A 208 6.18 -14.99 -18.02
CA GLU A 208 6.17 -14.66 -19.45
C GLU A 208 4.72 -14.51 -19.96
N PRO A 209 4.49 -13.61 -20.93
CA PRO A 209 3.19 -13.47 -21.57
C PRO A 209 2.73 -14.79 -22.22
N ASP A 210 1.47 -15.13 -22.03
CA ASP A 210 0.85 -16.35 -22.58
C ASP A 210 -0.44 -16.03 -23.34
N ALA A 211 -1.11 -17.07 -23.87
CA ALA A 211 -2.37 -16.92 -24.58
C ALA A 211 -3.52 -16.36 -23.71
N TYR A 212 -3.41 -16.50 -22.37
CA TYR A 212 -4.41 -15.93 -21.47
C TYR A 212 -4.20 -14.42 -21.33
N SER A 213 -3.00 -13.97 -21.05
CA SER A 213 -2.68 -12.54 -20.94
C SER A 213 -2.83 -11.82 -22.29
N ALA A 214 -2.51 -12.48 -23.41
CA ALA A 214 -2.75 -11.93 -24.76
C ALA A 214 -4.24 -11.64 -25.04
N ALA A 215 -5.16 -12.32 -24.36
CA ALA A 215 -6.60 -12.08 -24.49
C ALA A 215 -7.07 -10.76 -23.84
N VAL A 216 -6.26 -10.08 -23.02
CA VAL A 216 -6.62 -8.80 -22.41
C VAL A 216 -7.01 -7.75 -23.44
N ARG A 217 -6.17 -7.54 -24.47
CA ARG A 217 -6.43 -6.53 -25.50
C ARG A 217 -7.76 -6.76 -26.24
N PRO A 218 -8.03 -7.93 -26.83
CA PRO A 218 -9.30 -8.18 -27.49
C PRO A 218 -10.50 -8.17 -26.53
N ALA A 219 -10.37 -8.64 -25.28
CA ALA A 219 -11.44 -8.60 -24.28
C ALA A 219 -11.85 -7.16 -23.93
N LEU A 220 -10.91 -6.21 -23.97
CA LEU A 220 -11.15 -4.80 -23.74
C LEU A 220 -11.37 -4.00 -25.02
N GLY A 221 -11.43 -4.68 -26.16
CA GLY A 221 -11.61 -4.07 -27.48
C GLY A 221 -10.45 -3.14 -27.89
N ILE A 222 -9.23 -3.40 -27.41
CA ILE A 222 -8.02 -2.62 -27.73
C ILE A 222 -7.41 -3.22 -29.00
N ALA A 223 -7.21 -2.40 -30.03
CA ALA A 223 -6.63 -2.85 -31.28
C ALA A 223 -5.15 -3.27 -31.11
N PRO A 224 -4.63 -4.21 -31.91
CA PRO A 224 -3.26 -4.68 -31.78
C PRO A 224 -2.20 -3.58 -31.95
N ASP A 225 -2.49 -2.57 -32.76
CA ASP A 225 -1.62 -1.42 -33.09
C ASP A 225 -1.85 -0.19 -32.19
N ASP A 226 -2.82 -0.23 -31.27
CA ASP A 226 -3.03 0.82 -30.28
C ASP A 226 -2.05 0.65 -29.12
N TYR A 227 -1.48 1.74 -28.62
CA TYR A 227 -0.71 1.69 -27.37
C TYR A 227 -1.64 1.53 -26.17
N LEU A 228 -1.27 0.64 -25.25
CA LEU A 228 -1.95 0.47 -23.98
C LEU A 228 -1.21 1.20 -22.86
N LEU A 229 -1.78 2.31 -22.39
CA LEU A 229 -1.30 3.06 -21.25
C LEU A 229 -2.02 2.52 -19.99
N LEU A 230 -1.26 2.03 -19.03
CA LEU A 230 -1.82 1.48 -17.79
C LEU A 230 -1.69 2.48 -16.65
N GLN A 231 -2.81 2.80 -16.01
CA GLN A 231 -2.91 3.53 -14.74
C GLN A 231 -3.28 2.55 -13.61
N PRO A 232 -2.29 1.94 -12.92
CA PRO A 232 -2.53 0.84 -11.99
C PRO A 232 -2.84 1.34 -10.58
N THR A 233 -3.82 2.25 -10.45
CA THR A 233 -4.17 2.86 -9.16
C THR A 233 -5.67 2.97 -8.97
N ARG A 234 -6.08 3.17 -7.70
CA ARG A 234 -7.47 3.51 -7.38
C ARG A 234 -7.87 4.85 -8.00
N VAL A 235 -9.16 4.99 -8.29
CA VAL A 235 -9.75 6.20 -8.88
C VAL A 235 -10.05 7.22 -7.76
N VAL A 236 -9.01 7.93 -7.33
CA VAL A 236 -9.11 8.94 -6.25
C VAL A 236 -8.31 10.21 -6.62
N PRO A 237 -8.73 11.42 -6.20
CA PRO A 237 -8.16 12.70 -6.69
C PRO A 237 -6.64 12.82 -6.53
N ARG A 238 -6.06 12.28 -5.44
CA ARG A 238 -4.60 12.33 -5.20
C ARG A 238 -3.78 11.54 -6.22
N LYS A 239 -4.41 10.65 -7.00
CA LYS A 239 -3.77 9.89 -8.08
C LYS A 239 -3.68 10.67 -9.39
N ARG A 240 -4.35 11.81 -9.51
CA ARG A 240 -4.25 12.77 -10.62
C ARG A 240 -4.38 12.12 -11.99
N ILE A 241 -5.36 11.23 -12.16
CA ILE A 241 -5.57 10.46 -13.39
C ILE A 241 -5.83 11.39 -14.60
N GLU A 242 -6.31 12.61 -14.36
CA GLU A 242 -6.43 13.66 -15.38
C GLU A 242 -5.09 13.98 -16.07
N GLN A 243 -3.95 13.82 -15.41
CA GLN A 243 -2.63 13.97 -16.05
C GLN A 243 -2.31 12.81 -17.00
N ALA A 244 -2.77 11.59 -16.69
CA ALA A 244 -2.65 10.45 -17.59
C ALA A 244 -3.54 10.64 -18.85
N ILE A 245 -4.74 11.21 -18.69
CA ILE A 245 -5.63 11.58 -19.81
C ILE A 245 -4.95 12.65 -20.68
N GLU A 246 -4.37 13.68 -20.08
CA GLU A 246 -3.65 14.73 -20.79
C GLU A 246 -2.42 14.19 -21.55
N LEU A 247 -1.67 13.25 -20.94
CA LEU A 247 -0.58 12.56 -21.63
C LEU A 247 -1.10 11.80 -22.85
N ALA A 248 -2.15 10.98 -22.67
CA ALA A 248 -2.74 10.19 -23.74
C ALA A 248 -3.17 11.07 -24.93
N ARG A 249 -3.84 12.20 -24.66
CA ARG A 249 -4.21 13.21 -25.67
C ARG A 249 -3.00 13.76 -26.43
N ARG A 250 -1.93 14.11 -25.70
CA ARG A 250 -0.75 14.78 -26.27
C ARG A 250 0.22 13.83 -26.99
N LEU A 251 0.14 12.53 -26.73
CA LEU A 251 0.92 11.54 -27.48
C LEU A 251 0.58 11.56 -28.97
N ASN A 252 -0.59 12.05 -29.35
CA ASN A 252 -1.06 12.15 -30.74
C ASN A 252 -0.87 10.83 -31.52
N SER A 253 -1.20 9.73 -30.84
CA SER A 253 -1.11 8.35 -31.35
C SER A 253 -2.36 7.61 -30.89
N LYS A 254 -2.73 6.56 -31.61
CA LYS A 254 -3.81 5.69 -31.13
C LYS A 254 -3.38 5.04 -29.82
N CYS A 255 -4.06 5.37 -28.75
CA CYS A 255 -3.81 4.80 -27.43
C CYS A 255 -5.10 4.63 -26.63
N THR A 256 -5.09 3.65 -25.75
CA THR A 256 -6.13 3.43 -24.75
C THR A 256 -5.52 3.61 -23.37
N LEU A 257 -6.10 4.49 -22.55
CA LEU A 257 -5.78 4.62 -21.14
C LEU A 257 -6.65 3.66 -20.34
N LEU A 258 -6.03 2.70 -19.66
CA LEU A 258 -6.71 1.69 -18.85
C LEU A 258 -6.44 1.96 -17.37
N VAL A 259 -7.51 2.13 -16.60
CA VAL A 259 -7.46 2.26 -15.13
C VAL A 259 -7.88 0.93 -14.52
N SER A 260 -6.98 0.29 -13.77
CA SER A 260 -7.16 -1.09 -13.30
C SER A 260 -7.99 -1.25 -12.01
N HIS A 261 -8.11 -0.20 -11.19
CA HIS A 261 -8.78 -0.28 -9.89
C HIS A 261 -10.01 0.64 -9.84
N SER A 262 -10.97 0.29 -8.99
CA SER A 262 -12.12 1.15 -8.68
C SER A 262 -11.77 2.28 -7.73
N SER A 263 -12.72 3.17 -7.46
CA SER A 263 -12.63 4.22 -6.45
C SER A 263 -12.66 3.68 -5.00
N GLY A 264 -13.17 2.47 -4.79
CA GLY A 264 -13.39 1.91 -3.47
C GLY A 264 -14.39 2.74 -2.67
N ASP A 265 -14.07 3.02 -1.41
CA ASP A 265 -14.95 3.74 -0.46
C ASP A 265 -15.01 5.27 -0.68
N GLU A 266 -14.26 5.84 -1.65
CA GLU A 266 -14.17 7.29 -1.84
C GLU A 266 -15.23 7.86 -2.80
N GLY A 267 -16.21 7.03 -3.23
CA GLY A 267 -17.32 7.43 -4.08
C GLY A 267 -16.97 7.55 -5.57
N THR A 268 -17.94 7.89 -6.41
CA THR A 268 -17.84 7.87 -7.88
C THR A 268 -17.69 9.24 -8.54
N ALA A 269 -17.74 10.34 -7.78
CA ALA A 269 -17.71 11.69 -8.33
C ALA A 269 -16.45 11.98 -9.17
N TYR A 270 -15.29 11.51 -8.71
CA TYR A 270 -14.04 11.70 -9.44
C TYR A 270 -13.99 10.82 -10.71
N GLU A 271 -14.50 9.60 -10.68
CA GLU A 271 -14.63 8.77 -11.88
C GLU A 271 -15.53 9.43 -12.93
N THR A 272 -16.68 9.97 -12.52
CA THR A 272 -17.59 10.71 -13.42
C THR A 272 -16.88 11.89 -14.06
N TYR A 273 -16.11 12.67 -13.26
CA TYR A 273 -15.29 13.76 -13.77
C TYR A 273 -14.28 13.28 -14.83
N LEU A 274 -13.56 12.19 -14.57
CA LEU A 274 -12.57 11.63 -15.49
C LEU A 274 -13.19 11.15 -16.81
N ARG A 275 -14.35 10.50 -16.76
CA ARG A 275 -15.11 10.10 -17.96
C ARG A 275 -15.48 11.31 -18.81
N THR A 276 -16.05 12.34 -18.19
CA THR A 276 -16.41 13.59 -18.87
C THR A 276 -15.19 14.26 -19.49
N LEU A 277 -14.07 14.29 -18.76
CA LEU A 277 -12.82 14.88 -19.26
C LEU A 277 -12.27 14.10 -20.45
N ALA A 278 -12.26 12.78 -20.38
CA ALA A 278 -11.77 11.91 -21.45
C ALA A 278 -12.61 12.07 -22.72
N ASP A 279 -13.94 12.10 -22.59
CA ASP A 279 -14.87 12.36 -23.71
C ASP A 279 -14.62 13.72 -24.33
N LEU A 280 -14.46 14.79 -23.51
CA LEU A 280 -14.18 16.14 -23.99
C LEU A 280 -12.83 16.23 -24.76
N LEU A 281 -11.84 15.45 -24.36
CA LEU A 281 -10.49 15.44 -24.93
C LEU A 281 -10.30 14.39 -26.03
N ASP A 282 -11.35 13.65 -26.40
CA ASP A 282 -11.32 12.54 -27.35
C ASP A 282 -10.26 11.47 -26.99
N VAL A 283 -10.17 11.12 -25.70
CA VAL A 283 -9.27 10.10 -25.18
C VAL A 283 -10.06 8.84 -24.84
N ARG A 284 -9.64 7.71 -25.40
CA ARG A 284 -10.22 6.43 -25.02
C ARG A 284 -9.79 6.02 -23.63
N LEU A 285 -10.72 6.10 -22.66
CA LEU A 285 -10.54 5.74 -21.26
C LEU A 285 -11.36 4.49 -20.92
N VAL A 286 -10.70 3.47 -20.35
CA VAL A 286 -11.31 2.21 -19.93
C VAL A 286 -11.08 1.99 -18.45
N PHE A 287 -12.16 1.81 -17.67
CA PHE A 287 -12.09 1.34 -16.29
C PHE A 287 -12.29 -0.18 -16.31
N ALA A 288 -11.30 -0.92 -15.83
CA ALA A 288 -11.23 -2.38 -15.99
C ALA A 288 -11.35 -3.14 -14.66
N SER A 289 -11.80 -2.48 -13.59
CA SER A 289 -11.91 -3.11 -12.26
C SER A 289 -12.89 -4.32 -12.23
N ASP A 290 -13.84 -4.38 -13.14
CA ASP A 290 -14.83 -5.46 -13.26
C ASP A 290 -14.31 -6.71 -14.00
N VAL A 291 -13.16 -6.60 -14.67
CA VAL A 291 -12.51 -7.72 -15.38
C VAL A 291 -11.17 -8.11 -14.74
N ILE A 292 -10.82 -7.51 -13.61
CA ILE A 292 -9.57 -7.79 -12.86
C ILE A 292 -9.92 -8.51 -11.56
N GLY A 293 -9.34 -9.69 -11.37
CA GLY A 293 -9.46 -10.50 -10.16
C GLY A 293 -8.10 -10.80 -9.52
N TYR A 294 -8.13 -11.44 -8.38
CA TYR A 294 -6.91 -11.94 -7.69
C TYR A 294 -6.25 -13.07 -8.49
N GLU A 295 -7.06 -13.91 -9.09
CA GLU A 295 -6.65 -15.07 -9.85
C GLU A 295 -7.34 -15.06 -11.21
N ARG A 296 -6.72 -15.73 -12.18
CA ARG A 296 -7.32 -16.00 -13.47
C ARG A 296 -8.56 -16.88 -13.29
N SER A 297 -9.69 -16.41 -13.72
CA SER A 297 -10.98 -17.11 -13.58
C SER A 297 -11.96 -16.67 -14.65
N GLN A 298 -13.21 -17.10 -14.52
CA GLN A 298 -14.30 -16.65 -15.36
C GLN A 298 -15.41 -16.06 -14.48
N ALA A 299 -15.96 -14.95 -14.91
CA ALA A 299 -17.15 -14.36 -14.32
C ALA A 299 -18.39 -15.25 -14.62
N PRO A 300 -19.50 -15.11 -13.87
CA PRO A 300 -20.71 -15.89 -14.09
C PRO A 300 -21.30 -15.77 -15.52
N ASP A 301 -21.00 -14.67 -16.21
CA ASP A 301 -21.41 -14.42 -17.59
C ASP A 301 -20.47 -15.02 -18.65
N GLY A 302 -19.42 -15.77 -18.22
CA GLY A 302 -18.44 -16.42 -19.07
C GLY A 302 -17.27 -15.52 -19.50
N ARG A 303 -17.23 -14.24 -19.12
CA ARG A 303 -16.10 -13.36 -19.39
C ARG A 303 -14.86 -13.80 -18.60
N LYS A 304 -13.68 -13.70 -19.21
CA LYS A 304 -12.42 -13.93 -18.51
C LYS A 304 -12.17 -12.83 -17.48
N LEU A 305 -11.72 -13.23 -16.29
CA LEU A 305 -11.16 -12.33 -15.29
C LEU A 305 -9.64 -12.47 -15.32
N PHE A 306 -8.98 -11.35 -15.52
CA PHE A 306 -7.54 -11.25 -15.63
C PHE A 306 -6.91 -10.86 -14.28
N THR A 307 -5.67 -11.21 -14.07
CA THR A 307 -4.90 -10.66 -12.97
C THR A 307 -4.28 -9.31 -13.34
N LEU A 308 -3.88 -8.54 -12.35
CA LEU A 308 -3.12 -7.30 -12.58
C LEU A 308 -1.81 -7.60 -13.35
N ALA A 309 -1.20 -8.77 -13.12
CA ALA A 309 -0.03 -9.26 -13.86
C ALA A 309 -0.30 -9.36 -15.37
N ASP A 310 -1.47 -9.92 -15.76
CA ASP A 310 -1.86 -10.03 -17.16
C ASP A 310 -1.98 -8.66 -17.82
N ILE A 311 -2.51 -7.68 -17.08
CA ILE A 311 -2.65 -6.30 -17.58
C ILE A 311 -1.28 -5.65 -17.76
N TYR A 312 -0.38 -5.77 -16.76
CA TYR A 312 0.98 -5.26 -16.89
C TYR A 312 1.73 -5.86 -18.08
N GLN A 313 1.55 -7.16 -18.35
CA GLN A 313 2.20 -7.83 -19.50
C GLN A 313 1.77 -7.26 -20.85
N GLN A 314 0.58 -6.69 -20.95
CA GLN A 314 0.03 -6.11 -22.16
C GLN A 314 0.24 -4.59 -22.27
N ALA A 315 0.66 -3.94 -21.20
CA ALA A 315 0.89 -2.50 -21.16
C ALA A 315 2.18 -2.11 -21.92
N ASP A 316 2.10 -1.04 -22.71
CA ASP A 316 3.25 -0.45 -23.39
C ASP A 316 3.92 0.62 -22.53
N LEU A 317 3.14 1.31 -21.69
CA LEU A 317 3.59 2.38 -20.81
C LEU A 317 2.74 2.41 -19.56
N VAL A 318 3.36 2.60 -18.40
CA VAL A 318 2.65 2.83 -17.13
C VAL A 318 2.58 4.32 -16.84
N THR A 319 1.42 4.79 -16.38
CA THR A 319 1.23 6.16 -15.90
C THR A 319 1.04 6.17 -14.39
N TYR A 320 1.77 7.05 -13.68
CA TYR A 320 1.71 7.14 -12.23
C TYR A 320 1.83 8.60 -11.75
N PRO A 321 0.85 9.46 -12.04
CA PRO A 321 0.90 10.89 -11.77
C PRO A 321 0.54 11.29 -10.33
N SER A 322 0.66 10.38 -9.38
CA SER A 322 0.26 10.58 -7.98
C SER A 322 0.99 11.75 -7.32
N THR A 323 0.27 12.60 -6.61
CA THR A 323 0.86 13.76 -5.90
C THR A 323 1.62 13.34 -4.65
N VAL A 324 1.09 12.36 -3.91
CA VAL A 324 1.63 11.90 -2.63
C VAL A 324 1.53 10.38 -2.55
N GLU A 325 2.63 9.75 -2.20
CA GLU A 325 2.74 8.32 -1.95
C GLU A 325 3.62 8.07 -0.73
N GLY A 326 3.28 7.03 0.04
CA GLY A 326 4.12 6.58 1.14
C GLY A 326 5.41 5.92 0.65
N PHE A 327 5.31 5.14 -0.45
CA PHE A 327 6.44 4.58 -1.17
C PHE A 327 6.17 4.55 -2.68
N GLY A 328 5.12 3.84 -3.13
CA GLY A 328 4.75 3.72 -4.54
C GLY A 328 4.79 2.28 -5.04
N ASN A 329 3.86 1.42 -4.59
CA ASN A 329 3.79 0.03 -5.05
C ASN A 329 3.64 -0.08 -6.56
N ALA A 330 2.83 0.77 -7.19
CA ALA A 330 2.70 0.80 -8.65
C ALA A 330 4.01 1.12 -9.39
N PHE A 331 4.93 1.88 -8.76
CA PHE A 331 6.29 2.05 -9.28
C PHE A 331 7.05 0.72 -9.23
N LEU A 332 7.05 0.02 -8.08
CA LEU A 332 7.73 -1.28 -7.96
C LEU A 332 7.16 -2.32 -8.94
N GLU A 333 5.84 -2.35 -9.10
CA GLU A 333 5.17 -3.23 -10.05
C GLU A 333 5.58 -2.93 -11.50
N ALA A 334 5.59 -1.65 -11.91
CA ALA A 334 6.05 -1.26 -13.23
C ALA A 334 7.50 -1.72 -13.50
N ILE A 335 8.39 -1.55 -12.51
CA ILE A 335 9.78 -2.00 -12.59
C ILE A 335 9.86 -3.52 -12.67
N TYR A 336 9.11 -4.23 -11.85
CA TYR A 336 9.07 -5.69 -11.84
C TYR A 336 8.60 -6.28 -13.17
N TYR A 337 7.49 -5.76 -13.73
CA TYR A 337 6.98 -6.19 -15.03
C TYR A 337 7.74 -5.60 -16.22
N ARG A 338 8.86 -4.91 -15.96
CA ARG A 338 9.71 -4.28 -16.98
C ARG A 338 8.90 -3.39 -17.94
N ARG A 339 8.08 -2.51 -17.37
CA ARG A 339 7.33 -1.51 -18.13
C ARG A 339 7.94 -0.12 -17.96
N PRO A 340 8.11 0.64 -19.05
CA PRO A 340 8.46 2.05 -18.93
C PRO A 340 7.39 2.79 -18.13
N ILE A 341 7.79 3.81 -17.38
CA ILE A 341 6.86 4.54 -16.51
C ILE A 341 6.99 6.05 -16.69
N VAL A 342 5.84 6.72 -16.86
CA VAL A 342 5.68 8.18 -16.76
C VAL A 342 5.07 8.47 -15.39
N MET A 343 5.75 9.25 -14.58
CA MET A 343 5.29 9.49 -13.20
C MET A 343 5.61 10.89 -12.71
N SER A 344 4.82 11.35 -11.75
CA SER A 344 5.21 12.53 -10.98
C SER A 344 6.39 12.21 -10.07
N THR A 345 7.32 13.15 -9.92
CA THR A 345 8.44 13.04 -9.00
C THR A 345 8.03 13.50 -7.60
N TYR A 346 7.15 12.72 -6.94
CA TYR A 346 6.70 13.01 -5.58
C TYR A 346 7.86 12.95 -4.57
N GLU A 347 7.67 13.52 -3.38
CA GLU A 347 8.74 13.75 -2.41
C GLU A 347 9.54 12.49 -2.05
N ILE A 348 8.86 11.37 -1.79
CA ILE A 348 9.54 10.10 -1.42
C ILE A 348 10.34 9.56 -2.61
N PHE A 349 9.84 9.67 -3.85
CA PHE A 349 10.61 9.28 -5.03
C PHE A 349 11.92 10.07 -5.11
N ARG A 350 11.87 11.40 -5.00
CA ARG A 350 13.06 12.26 -5.09
C ARG A 350 14.07 12.00 -3.98
N ARG A 351 13.61 11.68 -2.78
CA ARG A 351 14.49 11.47 -1.62
C ARG A 351 15.10 10.07 -1.56
N ASP A 352 14.26 9.05 -1.77
CA ASP A 352 14.61 7.68 -1.41
C ASP A 352 14.84 6.77 -2.63
N ILE A 353 14.29 7.10 -3.80
CA ILE A 353 14.30 6.26 -4.99
C ILE A 353 15.20 6.82 -6.09
N GLU A 354 14.99 8.06 -6.50
CA GLU A 354 15.73 8.71 -7.57
C GLU A 354 17.26 8.70 -7.36
N PRO A 355 17.81 8.93 -6.14
CA PRO A 355 19.25 8.89 -5.89
C PRO A 355 19.90 7.52 -6.13
N LYS A 356 19.10 6.44 -6.23
CA LYS A 356 19.57 5.10 -6.58
C LYS A 356 19.77 4.90 -8.08
N GLY A 357 19.40 5.89 -8.91
CA GLY A 357 19.64 5.89 -10.33
C GLY A 357 18.54 5.28 -11.19
N PHE A 358 17.32 5.12 -10.68
CA PHE A 358 16.18 4.68 -11.48
C PHE A 358 15.87 5.66 -12.59
N ARG A 359 15.62 5.14 -13.79
CA ARG A 359 15.26 5.91 -14.98
C ARG A 359 13.75 5.91 -15.15
N VAL A 360 13.14 7.08 -15.05
CA VAL A 360 11.70 7.28 -15.26
C VAL A 360 11.48 8.48 -16.17
N ILE A 361 10.34 8.54 -16.84
CA ILE A 361 9.89 9.76 -17.50
C ILE A 361 9.20 10.61 -16.45
N GLY A 362 9.99 11.49 -15.80
CA GLY A 362 9.54 12.27 -14.63
C GLY A 362 8.91 13.59 -15.04
N PHE A 363 7.94 14.05 -14.24
CA PHE A 363 7.41 15.41 -14.27
C PHE A 363 7.03 15.83 -12.83
N GLU A 364 6.98 17.13 -12.58
CA GLU A 364 6.60 17.63 -11.23
C GLU A 364 5.08 17.80 -11.13
N ASP A 365 4.55 18.92 -11.58
CA ASP A 365 3.14 19.24 -11.43
C ASP A 365 2.30 18.94 -12.66
N PHE A 366 2.84 19.14 -13.86
CA PHE A 366 2.11 19.03 -15.13
C PHE A 366 2.93 18.29 -16.18
N ILE A 367 2.21 17.62 -17.08
CA ILE A 367 2.82 17.01 -18.27
C ILE A 367 3.41 18.12 -19.16
N THR A 368 4.72 18.07 -19.38
CA THR A 368 5.46 19.03 -20.20
C THR A 368 5.62 18.50 -21.63
N GLU A 369 6.07 19.37 -22.57
CA GLU A 369 6.44 18.93 -23.91
C GLU A 369 7.60 17.93 -23.88
N GLU A 370 8.53 18.09 -22.95
CA GLU A 370 9.63 17.15 -22.73
C GLU A 370 9.13 15.79 -22.31
N THR A 371 8.20 15.73 -21.34
CA THR A 371 7.55 14.50 -20.88
C THR A 371 6.91 13.76 -22.04
N VAL A 372 6.19 14.47 -22.92
CA VAL A 372 5.53 13.89 -24.10
C VAL A 372 6.57 13.36 -25.10
N ARG A 373 7.63 14.13 -25.38
CA ARG A 373 8.71 13.68 -26.30
C ARG A 373 9.39 12.42 -25.81
N GLN A 374 9.72 12.35 -24.51
CA GLN A 374 10.35 11.17 -23.91
C GLN A 374 9.41 9.95 -23.97
N ALA A 375 8.13 10.12 -23.67
CA ALA A 375 7.13 9.06 -23.77
C ALA A 375 6.99 8.56 -25.22
N GLN A 376 6.93 9.47 -26.21
CA GLN A 376 6.89 9.11 -27.62
C GLN A 376 8.16 8.37 -28.06
N ALA A 377 9.34 8.80 -27.60
CA ALA A 377 10.60 8.14 -27.93
C ALA A 377 10.62 6.69 -27.42
N ILE A 378 10.23 6.47 -26.16
CA ILE A 378 10.15 5.13 -25.54
C ILE A 378 9.13 4.23 -26.26
N LEU A 379 7.96 4.77 -26.63
CA LEU A 379 6.93 4.00 -27.32
C LEU A 379 7.33 3.61 -28.76
N ARG A 380 8.15 4.43 -29.43
CA ARG A 380 8.59 4.20 -30.82
C ARG A 380 9.86 3.37 -30.91
N ASP A 381 10.66 3.33 -29.87
CA ASP A 381 11.95 2.63 -29.84
C ASP A 381 11.96 1.50 -28.78
N PRO A 382 11.65 0.26 -29.20
CA PRO A 382 11.67 -0.90 -28.29
C PRO A 382 13.04 -1.17 -27.67
N ALA A 383 14.15 -0.80 -28.33
CA ALA A 383 15.49 -1.01 -27.80
C ALA A 383 15.77 -0.06 -26.63
N LEU A 384 15.36 1.21 -26.76
CA LEU A 384 15.45 2.21 -25.70
C LEU A 384 14.58 1.82 -24.49
N ALA A 385 13.35 1.35 -24.74
CA ALA A 385 12.46 0.85 -23.70
C ALA A 385 13.06 -0.37 -22.97
N ALA A 386 13.62 -1.33 -23.71
CA ALA A 386 14.26 -2.51 -23.15
C ALA A 386 15.50 -2.19 -22.30
N GLU A 387 16.33 -1.22 -22.75
CA GLU A 387 17.49 -0.77 -21.97
C GLU A 387 17.06 -0.13 -20.65
N MET A 388 16.11 0.82 -20.70
CA MET A 388 15.58 1.51 -19.53
C MET A 388 15.00 0.52 -18.52
N THR A 389 14.15 -0.40 -18.96
CA THR A 389 13.44 -1.32 -18.08
C THR A 389 14.36 -2.40 -17.50
N ARG A 390 15.34 -2.89 -18.27
CA ARG A 390 16.38 -3.79 -17.77
C ARG A 390 17.21 -3.13 -16.68
N HIS A 391 17.67 -1.89 -16.89
CA HIS A 391 18.41 -1.11 -15.91
C HIS A 391 17.62 -0.96 -14.62
N ASN A 392 16.36 -0.58 -14.71
CA ASN A 392 15.48 -0.41 -13.57
C ASN A 392 15.22 -1.73 -12.83
N TYR A 393 15.02 -2.83 -13.54
CA TYR A 393 14.84 -4.15 -12.94
C TYR A 393 16.05 -4.57 -12.09
N GLU A 394 17.28 -4.36 -12.57
CA GLU A 394 18.50 -4.65 -11.82
C GLU A 394 18.63 -3.78 -10.56
N LEU A 395 18.22 -2.52 -10.62
CA LEU A 395 18.16 -1.67 -9.43
C LEU A 395 17.05 -2.11 -8.46
N GLY A 396 15.87 -2.50 -8.97
CA GLY A 396 14.80 -3.08 -8.18
C GLY A 396 15.27 -4.31 -7.40
N ARG A 397 15.92 -5.25 -8.09
CA ARG A 397 16.51 -6.44 -7.48
C ARG A 397 17.57 -6.11 -6.43
N ARG A 398 18.37 -5.09 -6.67
CA ARG A 398 19.45 -4.66 -5.76
C ARG A 398 18.94 -4.02 -4.48
N TYR A 399 17.87 -3.21 -4.55
CA TYR A 399 17.44 -2.35 -3.46
C TYR A 399 16.09 -2.71 -2.84
N TYR A 400 15.23 -3.45 -3.57
CA TYR A 400 13.83 -3.66 -3.21
C TYR A 400 13.36 -5.11 -3.38
N SER A 401 14.30 -6.08 -3.41
CA SER A 401 13.94 -7.50 -3.49
C SER A 401 13.56 -8.10 -2.13
N TYR A 402 12.91 -9.25 -2.16
CA TYR A 402 12.63 -10.05 -0.97
C TYR A 402 13.89 -10.38 -0.17
N ARG A 403 15.00 -10.61 -0.84
CA ARG A 403 16.30 -10.81 -0.21
C ARG A 403 16.76 -9.63 0.65
N ILE A 404 16.42 -8.39 0.26
CA ILE A 404 16.70 -7.19 1.05
C ILE A 404 15.80 -7.13 2.28
N LEU A 405 14.51 -7.46 2.12
CA LEU A 405 13.58 -7.57 3.25
C LEU A 405 14.03 -8.64 4.24
N GLU A 406 14.34 -9.85 3.77
CA GLU A 406 14.86 -10.96 4.57
C GLU A 406 16.03 -10.52 5.44
N LYS A 407 17.07 -9.92 4.84
CA LYS A 407 18.24 -9.43 5.57
C LYS A 407 17.86 -8.38 6.63
N SER A 408 16.96 -7.47 6.29
CA SER A 408 16.51 -6.42 7.20
C SER A 408 15.74 -7.01 8.37
N LEU A 409 14.87 -7.99 8.13
CA LEU A 409 14.11 -8.69 9.17
C LEU A 409 15.01 -9.51 10.09
N VAL A 410 15.98 -10.25 9.55
CA VAL A 410 16.96 -10.99 10.37
C VAL A 410 17.72 -10.05 11.31
N VAL A 411 18.22 -8.92 10.80
CA VAL A 411 18.92 -7.93 11.64
C VAL A 411 17.99 -7.35 12.70
N LEU A 412 16.77 -6.99 12.33
CA LEU A 412 15.78 -6.41 13.24
C LEU A 412 15.38 -7.40 14.34
N LEU A 413 15.08 -8.65 13.98
CA LEU A 413 14.71 -9.69 14.94
C LEU A 413 15.85 -9.99 15.91
N ASN A 414 17.10 -10.09 15.43
CA ASN A 414 18.28 -10.29 16.27
C ASN A 414 18.44 -9.14 17.29
N GLN A 415 18.22 -7.90 16.88
CA GLN A 415 18.27 -6.74 17.77
C GLN A 415 17.16 -6.77 18.85
N ILE A 416 15.95 -7.17 18.46
CA ILE A 416 14.78 -7.20 19.36
C ILE A 416 14.88 -8.35 20.37
N LEU A 417 15.35 -9.50 19.93
CA LEU A 417 15.34 -10.74 20.72
C LEU A 417 16.66 -11.00 21.44
N GLY A 418 17.69 -10.23 21.14
CA GLY A 418 18.99 -10.34 21.76
C GLY A 418 19.78 -11.60 21.35
N ILE A 419 19.58 -12.09 20.13
CA ILE A 419 20.20 -13.31 19.56
C ILE A 419 21.18 -12.99 18.45
#